data_37ea1d1190b66a5044dde1f0e0b45764
#
_entry.id   37ea1d1190b66a5044dde1f0e0b45764
#
_cell.length_a   1.000
_cell.length_b   1.000
_cell.length_c   1.000
_cell.angle_alpha   90.00
_cell.angle_beta   90.00
_cell.angle_gamma   90.00
#
_symmetry.space_group_name_H-M   'P 1'
#
loop_
_entity.id
_entity.type
_entity.pdbx_description
1 polymer ?
#
loop_
_entity_poly.entity_id
_entity_poly.type
_entity_poly.pdbx_seq_one_letter_code
_entity_poly.pdbx_strand_id
1 'polypeptide(L)'
;MGGAAVLDWMVQDGERLANCRHDHPFAILGPQPSDAGWTVRVWMPEAHSVTLLEGGREALMTAPNHPWVFETTLSHDPGSNYRVRVERGGITHEQHDPWAFRDDWMGDMDRHLFAQGNHHHIWQRMGAHLTQRDGISGVMFCLWAPHALSVSILGDLNSWDGRHHPMQQRLGGICLLYTSDAADEYDR
;
A
#
# COMPACT_ATOMS: atom_id res chain seq x y z
N MET A 1 29.02 -5.91 -11.01
CA MET A 1 29.04 -5.93 -9.53
C MET A 1 27.81 -5.22 -8.94
N GLY A 2 26.60 -5.47 -9.44
CA GLY A 2 25.38 -4.79 -9.00
C GLY A 2 24.35 -5.66 -8.26
N GLY A 3 24.50 -6.97 -8.27
CA GLY A 3 23.47 -7.87 -7.75
C GLY A 3 23.40 -8.01 -6.22
N ALA A 4 24.52 -7.95 -5.53
CA ALA A 4 24.55 -8.16 -4.07
C ALA A 4 24.01 -6.95 -3.27
N ALA A 5 24.23 -5.73 -3.75
CA ALA A 5 23.78 -4.51 -3.07
C ALA A 5 22.26 -4.27 -3.20
N VAL A 6 21.66 -4.71 -4.33
CA VAL A 6 20.21 -4.58 -4.58
C VAL A 6 19.42 -5.56 -3.69
N LEU A 7 19.95 -6.74 -3.43
CA LEU A 7 19.31 -7.76 -2.59
C LEU A 7 19.28 -7.38 -1.10
N ASP A 8 20.27 -6.65 -0.60
CA ASP A 8 20.38 -6.35 0.82
C ASP A 8 19.35 -5.33 1.30
N TRP A 9 19.08 -4.26 0.53
CA TRP A 9 18.08 -3.25 0.92
C TRP A 9 16.65 -3.81 0.90
N MET A 10 16.31 -4.70 -0.03
CA MET A 10 14.98 -5.33 -0.11
C MET A 10 14.70 -6.25 1.08
N VAL A 11 15.71 -6.97 1.55
CA VAL A 11 15.61 -7.78 2.78
C VAL A 11 15.37 -6.87 3.98
N GLN A 12 16.13 -5.78 4.10
CA GLN A 12 16.00 -4.81 5.20
C GLN A 12 14.65 -4.12 5.20
N ASP A 13 14.12 -3.72 4.04
CA ASP A 13 12.81 -3.09 3.95
C ASP A 13 11.68 -4.08 4.22
N GLY A 14 11.80 -5.33 3.80
CA GLY A 14 10.87 -6.40 4.19
C GLY A 14 10.83 -6.61 5.71
N GLU A 15 11.99 -6.62 6.38
CA GLU A 15 12.09 -6.70 7.83
C GLU A 15 11.50 -5.44 8.53
N ARG A 16 11.68 -4.25 7.95
CA ARG A 16 11.08 -3.02 8.48
C ARG A 16 9.55 -3.07 8.38
N LEU A 17 9.00 -3.58 7.27
CA LEU A 17 7.56 -3.82 7.11
C LEU A 17 7.05 -4.83 8.15
N ALA A 18 7.73 -5.97 8.31
CA ALA A 18 7.36 -7.02 9.25
C ALA A 18 7.34 -6.55 10.70
N ASN A 19 8.20 -5.60 11.04
CA ASN A 19 8.30 -4.99 12.37
C ASN A 19 7.47 -3.70 12.52
N CYS A 20 6.61 -3.34 11.56
CA CYS A 20 5.83 -2.10 11.54
C CYS A 20 6.71 -0.84 11.69
N ARG A 21 7.89 -0.81 11.04
CA ARG A 21 8.87 0.29 11.14
C ARG A 21 9.18 0.95 9.79
N HIS A 22 8.41 0.63 8.75
CA HIS A 22 8.60 1.21 7.43
C HIS A 22 7.75 2.48 7.29
N ASP A 23 8.39 3.62 6.98
CA ASP A 23 7.77 4.93 6.83
C ASP A 23 7.37 5.27 5.38
N HIS A 24 8.02 4.61 4.40
CA HIS A 24 7.80 4.83 2.96
C HIS A 24 7.48 3.55 2.18
N PRO A 25 6.41 2.80 2.52
CA PRO A 25 6.09 1.53 1.84
C PRO A 25 5.92 1.67 0.32
N PHE A 26 5.43 2.80 -0.18
CA PHE A 26 5.30 3.06 -1.62
C PHE A 26 6.62 3.20 -2.37
N ALA A 27 7.76 3.31 -1.67
CA ALA A 27 9.07 3.29 -2.32
C ALA A 27 9.40 1.92 -2.91
N ILE A 28 8.85 0.86 -2.32
CA ILE A 28 9.12 -0.53 -2.72
C ILE A 28 7.88 -1.29 -3.18
N LEU A 29 6.70 -0.99 -2.62
CA LEU A 29 5.43 -1.67 -2.91
C LEU A 29 4.65 -1.00 -4.03
N GLY A 30 3.69 -1.73 -4.59
CA GLY A 30 2.91 -1.33 -5.75
C GLY A 30 3.70 -1.45 -7.06
N PRO A 31 3.17 -0.91 -8.17
CA PRO A 31 3.82 -0.94 -9.48
C PRO A 31 5.00 0.04 -9.53
N GLN A 32 6.17 -0.44 -9.91
CA GLN A 32 7.42 0.31 -10.05
C GLN A 32 7.98 0.14 -11.45
N PRO A 33 8.44 1.21 -12.15
CA PRO A 33 9.16 1.05 -13.40
C PRO A 33 10.48 0.29 -13.18
N SER A 34 10.84 -0.57 -14.11
CA SER A 34 12.08 -1.36 -14.09
C SER A 34 12.64 -1.51 -15.51
N ASP A 35 13.88 -1.95 -15.64
CA ASP A 35 14.52 -2.18 -16.94
C ASP A 35 13.78 -3.20 -17.82
N ALA A 36 13.06 -4.13 -17.20
CA ALA A 36 12.27 -5.18 -17.87
C ALA A 36 10.79 -4.79 -18.10
N GLY A 37 10.40 -3.54 -17.78
CA GLY A 37 9.01 -3.07 -17.83
C GLY A 37 8.55 -2.54 -16.47
N TRP A 38 7.55 -3.18 -15.87
CA TRP A 38 7.00 -2.79 -14.57
C TRP A 38 7.08 -3.95 -13.60
N THR A 39 7.70 -3.73 -12.45
CA THR A 39 7.69 -4.72 -11.36
C THR A 39 6.61 -4.34 -10.36
N VAL A 40 5.64 -5.23 -10.17
CA VAL A 40 4.60 -5.09 -9.14
C VAL A 40 5.06 -5.84 -7.91
N ARG A 41 5.15 -5.14 -6.77
CA ARG A 41 5.45 -5.74 -5.46
C ARG A 41 4.31 -5.53 -4.51
N VAL A 42 3.86 -6.61 -3.88
CA VAL A 42 2.79 -6.60 -2.89
C VAL A 42 3.28 -7.14 -1.57
N TRP A 43 2.78 -6.57 -0.50
CA TRP A 43 3.08 -6.97 0.87
C TRP A 43 1.94 -7.82 1.41
N MET A 44 2.18 -9.12 1.58
CA MET A 44 1.16 -10.09 2.02
C MET A 44 1.69 -10.94 3.17
N PRO A 45 1.61 -10.44 4.42
CA PRO A 45 2.05 -11.19 5.60
C PRO A 45 1.36 -12.56 5.69
N GLU A 46 2.17 -13.59 5.97
CA GLU A 46 1.71 -14.97 6.19
C GLU A 46 0.97 -15.61 5.00
N ALA A 47 1.02 -14.99 3.80
CA ALA A 47 0.48 -15.60 2.59
C ALA A 47 1.34 -16.79 2.16
N HIS A 48 0.67 -17.87 1.74
CA HIS A 48 1.31 -19.04 1.17
C HIS A 48 1.59 -18.85 -0.33
N SER A 49 0.63 -18.30 -1.04
CA SER A 49 0.77 -17.95 -2.45
C SER A 49 0.02 -16.67 -2.78
N VAL A 50 0.50 -15.95 -3.79
CA VAL A 50 -0.12 -14.73 -4.31
C VAL A 50 -0.12 -14.77 -5.83
N THR A 51 -1.26 -14.44 -6.44
CA THR A 51 -1.43 -14.36 -7.88
C THR A 51 -1.94 -12.97 -8.25
N LEU A 52 -1.26 -12.29 -9.15
CA LEU A 52 -1.73 -11.03 -9.73
C LEU A 52 -2.84 -11.30 -10.75
N LEU A 53 -3.92 -10.52 -10.67
CA LEU A 53 -5.08 -10.59 -11.57
C LEU A 53 -5.24 -9.24 -12.28
N GLU A 54 -5.07 -9.24 -13.61
CA GLU A 54 -5.15 -8.02 -14.40
C GLU A 54 -5.76 -8.30 -15.78
N GLY A 55 -6.82 -7.60 -16.14
CA GLY A 55 -7.44 -7.70 -17.48
C GLY A 55 -7.81 -9.11 -17.91
N GLY A 56 -8.19 -9.97 -16.96
CA GLY A 56 -8.52 -11.39 -17.20
C GLY A 56 -7.27 -12.30 -17.34
N ARG A 57 -6.07 -11.78 -17.08
CA ARG A 57 -4.82 -12.55 -17.02
C ARG A 57 -4.44 -12.81 -15.57
N GLU A 58 -3.77 -13.94 -15.35
CA GLU A 58 -3.25 -14.35 -14.05
C GLU A 58 -1.74 -14.52 -14.15
N ALA A 59 -1.01 -13.96 -13.18
CA ALA A 59 0.43 -14.13 -13.06
C ALA A 59 0.78 -14.55 -11.62
N LEU A 60 1.34 -15.74 -11.46
CA LEU A 60 1.85 -16.19 -10.17
C LEU A 60 3.02 -15.29 -9.76
N MET A 61 2.97 -14.78 -8.54
CA MET A 61 4.02 -13.95 -7.97
C MET A 61 5.02 -14.79 -7.19
N THR A 62 6.25 -14.34 -7.12
CA THR A 62 7.33 -14.99 -6.37
C THR A 62 7.80 -14.09 -5.23
N ALA A 63 8.40 -14.68 -4.19
CA ALA A 63 8.92 -13.94 -3.05
C ALA A 63 10.45 -14.17 -2.91
N PRO A 64 11.28 -13.57 -3.81
CA PRO A 64 12.70 -13.89 -3.89
C PRO A 64 13.54 -13.29 -2.76
N ASN A 65 13.10 -12.17 -2.17
CA ASN A 65 13.92 -11.39 -1.23
C ASN A 65 13.41 -11.45 0.22
N HIS A 66 12.09 -11.52 0.41
CA HIS A 66 11.46 -11.62 1.72
C HIS A 66 10.18 -12.45 1.60
N PRO A 67 9.87 -13.37 2.54
CA PRO A 67 8.77 -14.33 2.42
C PRO A 67 7.38 -13.70 2.28
N TRP A 68 7.22 -12.43 2.61
CA TRP A 68 5.95 -11.71 2.54
C TRP A 68 5.91 -10.59 1.48
N VAL A 69 7.02 -10.35 0.78
CA VAL A 69 7.08 -9.45 -0.37
C VAL A 69 7.02 -10.29 -1.64
N PHE A 70 5.86 -10.32 -2.27
CA PHE A 70 5.65 -11.03 -3.53
C PHE A 70 5.82 -10.07 -4.70
N GLU A 71 6.48 -10.53 -5.77
CA GLU A 71 6.71 -9.71 -6.95
C GLU A 71 6.48 -10.46 -8.26
N THR A 72 6.10 -9.72 -9.29
CA THR A 72 6.05 -10.16 -10.68
C THR A 72 6.38 -9.00 -11.61
N THR A 73 6.83 -9.30 -12.83
CA THR A 73 7.18 -8.27 -13.83
C THR A 73 6.19 -8.30 -14.98
N LEU A 74 5.70 -7.13 -15.36
CA LEU A 74 4.79 -6.90 -16.47
C LEU A 74 5.48 -6.05 -17.54
N SER A 75 5.08 -6.21 -18.80
CA SER A 75 5.61 -5.42 -19.93
C SER A 75 5.00 -4.01 -20.02
N HIS A 76 4.01 -3.68 -19.20
CA HIS A 76 3.25 -2.44 -19.22
C HIS A 76 2.91 -2.00 -17.80
N ASP A 77 2.50 -0.74 -17.62
CA ASP A 77 1.97 -0.22 -16.36
C ASP A 77 0.59 -0.81 -16.09
N PRO A 78 0.38 -1.55 -15.01
CA PRO A 78 -0.94 -2.09 -14.64
C PRO A 78 -1.88 -1.02 -14.07
N GLY A 79 -1.39 0.18 -13.77
CA GLY A 79 -2.15 1.20 -13.04
C GLY A 79 -2.53 0.75 -11.64
N SER A 80 -3.71 1.15 -11.18
CA SER A 80 -4.23 0.80 -9.85
C SER A 80 -5.32 -0.29 -9.88
N ASN A 81 -5.84 -0.65 -11.05
CA ASN A 81 -7.01 -1.51 -11.20
C ASN A 81 -6.67 -3.00 -11.38
N TYR A 82 -5.59 -3.47 -10.76
CA TYR A 82 -5.32 -4.89 -10.63
C TYR A 82 -5.77 -5.39 -9.25
N ARG A 83 -5.95 -6.69 -9.14
CA ARG A 83 -6.25 -7.39 -7.89
C ARG A 83 -5.19 -8.43 -7.61
N VAL A 84 -5.11 -8.85 -6.38
CA VAL A 84 -4.30 -10.00 -5.99
C VAL A 84 -5.20 -11.06 -5.35
N ARG A 85 -5.00 -12.30 -5.79
CA ARG A 85 -5.58 -13.47 -5.13
C ARG A 85 -4.56 -14.00 -4.15
N VAL A 86 -4.92 -14.04 -2.88
CA VAL A 86 -4.07 -14.40 -1.76
C VAL A 86 -4.58 -15.69 -1.14
N GLU A 87 -3.69 -16.66 -0.96
CA GLU A 87 -3.95 -17.88 -0.20
C GLU A 87 -3.27 -17.79 1.16
N ARG A 88 -4.03 -17.89 2.22
CA ARG A 88 -3.55 -17.83 3.59
C ARG A 88 -4.33 -18.80 4.46
N GLY A 89 -3.62 -19.72 5.17
CA GLY A 89 -4.25 -20.69 6.05
C GLY A 89 -5.31 -21.59 5.38
N GLY A 90 -5.17 -21.87 4.08
CA GLY A 90 -6.14 -22.65 3.30
C GLY A 90 -7.37 -21.86 2.83
N ILE A 91 -7.42 -20.56 3.10
CA ILE A 91 -8.48 -19.65 2.63
C ILE A 91 -7.92 -18.82 1.48
N THR A 92 -8.70 -18.69 0.42
CA THR A 92 -8.36 -17.85 -0.74
C THR A 92 -9.32 -16.67 -0.79
N HIS A 93 -8.78 -15.45 -0.94
CA HIS A 93 -9.56 -14.25 -1.15
C HIS A 93 -8.92 -13.36 -2.22
N GLU A 94 -9.68 -12.45 -2.78
CA GLU A 94 -9.21 -11.46 -3.75
C GLU A 94 -9.38 -10.06 -3.17
N GLN A 95 -8.34 -9.23 -3.31
CA GLN A 95 -8.33 -7.86 -2.84
C GLN A 95 -7.60 -6.94 -3.82
N HIS A 96 -7.84 -5.64 -3.75
CA HIS A 96 -6.99 -4.66 -4.40
C HIS A 96 -5.71 -4.43 -3.59
N ASP A 97 -4.65 -4.05 -4.28
CA ASP A 97 -3.40 -3.68 -3.63
C ASP A 97 -3.48 -2.22 -3.13
N PRO A 98 -3.41 -1.96 -1.82
CA PRO A 98 -3.47 -0.60 -1.29
C PRO A 98 -2.36 0.31 -1.82
N TRP A 99 -1.19 -0.25 -2.16
CA TRP A 99 -0.03 0.51 -2.64
C TRP A 99 -0.07 0.79 -4.16
N ALA A 100 -1.09 0.35 -4.86
CA ALA A 100 -1.37 0.74 -6.23
C ALA A 100 -1.90 2.18 -6.34
N PHE A 101 -2.55 2.70 -5.28
CA PHE A 101 -3.20 4.02 -5.26
C PHE A 101 -2.22 5.11 -4.80
N ARG A 102 -1.50 5.69 -5.76
CA ARG A 102 -0.37 6.61 -5.51
C ARG A 102 -0.72 8.09 -5.53
N ASP A 103 -1.96 8.44 -5.81
CA ASP A 103 -2.37 9.82 -5.93
C ASP A 103 -2.28 10.60 -4.60
N ASP A 104 -2.26 11.91 -4.73
CA ASP A 104 -2.11 12.82 -3.62
C ASP A 104 -3.48 13.26 -3.11
N TRP A 105 -3.88 12.76 -1.95
CA TRP A 105 -5.12 13.13 -1.29
C TRP A 105 -5.15 14.60 -0.84
N MET A 106 -4.00 15.11 -0.40
CA MET A 106 -3.84 16.51 -0.04
C MET A 106 -3.14 17.26 -1.16
N GLY A 107 -3.88 18.06 -1.91
CA GLY A 107 -3.31 18.94 -2.92
C GLY A 107 -2.35 20.00 -2.33
N ASP A 108 -1.61 20.70 -3.19
CA ASP A 108 -0.63 21.72 -2.77
C ASP A 108 -1.24 22.81 -1.88
N MET A 109 -2.47 23.24 -2.20
CA MET A 109 -3.17 24.24 -1.42
C MET A 109 -3.52 23.75 -0.01
N ASP A 110 -4.01 22.50 0.10
CA ASP A 110 -4.34 21.92 1.41
C ASP A 110 -3.07 21.80 2.27
N ARG A 111 -1.95 21.35 1.68
CA ARG A 111 -0.66 21.26 2.38
C ARG A 111 -0.15 22.63 2.82
N HIS A 112 -0.26 23.65 1.96
CA HIS A 112 0.18 25.00 2.25
C HIS A 112 -0.62 25.59 3.43
N LEU A 113 -1.95 25.54 3.37
CA LEU A 113 -2.83 26.05 4.41
C LEU A 113 -2.62 25.29 5.73
N PHE A 114 -2.42 23.98 5.66
CA PHE A 114 -2.15 23.15 6.83
C PHE A 114 -0.83 23.53 7.51
N ALA A 115 0.24 23.69 6.73
CA ALA A 115 1.54 24.11 7.24
C ALA A 115 1.53 25.49 7.90
N GLN A 116 0.64 26.38 7.44
CA GLN A 116 0.43 27.71 8.05
C GLN A 116 -0.49 27.70 9.27
N GLY A 117 -1.14 26.59 9.60
CA GLY A 117 -2.17 26.51 10.65
C GLY A 117 -3.49 27.20 10.29
N ASN A 118 -3.72 27.51 9.01
CA ASN A 118 -4.87 28.28 8.51
C ASN A 118 -5.89 27.42 7.75
N HIS A 119 -5.77 26.09 7.79
CA HIS A 119 -6.68 25.20 7.08
C HIS A 119 -7.95 24.94 7.89
N HIS A 120 -8.93 25.83 7.81
CA HIS A 120 -10.20 25.77 8.59
C HIS A 120 -11.08 24.58 8.23
N HIS A 121 -10.87 23.92 7.08
CA HIS A 121 -11.62 22.76 6.60
C HIS A 121 -10.77 21.48 6.57
N ILE A 122 -9.69 21.42 7.36
CA ILE A 122 -8.77 20.27 7.36
C ILE A 122 -9.47 18.93 7.65
N TRP A 123 -10.57 18.93 8.37
CA TRP A 123 -11.41 17.77 8.64
C TRP A 123 -11.97 17.11 7.39
N GLN A 124 -12.05 17.81 6.25
CA GLN A 124 -12.41 17.22 4.96
C GLN A 124 -11.29 16.39 4.34
N ARG A 125 -10.09 16.48 4.88
CA ARG A 125 -8.90 15.75 4.43
C ARG A 125 -8.35 14.79 5.48
N MET A 126 -8.34 15.18 6.74
CA MET A 126 -7.86 14.35 7.85
C MET A 126 -8.97 13.44 8.37
N GLY A 127 -8.62 12.22 8.73
CA GLY A 127 -9.53 11.18 9.19
C GLY A 127 -9.67 10.04 8.21
N ALA A 128 -10.81 9.35 8.27
CA ALA A 128 -11.19 8.27 7.37
C ALA A 128 -12.37 8.74 6.50
N HIS A 129 -12.18 8.72 5.18
CA HIS A 129 -13.16 9.23 4.22
C HIS A 129 -13.54 8.16 3.21
N LEU A 130 -14.82 7.79 3.19
CA LEU A 130 -15.38 7.00 2.11
C LEU A 130 -15.22 7.77 0.79
N THR A 131 -14.58 7.17 -0.18
CA THR A 131 -14.33 7.80 -1.48
C THR A 131 -14.13 6.75 -2.56
N GLN A 132 -13.95 7.20 -3.79
CA GLN A 132 -13.67 6.33 -4.92
C GLN A 132 -12.39 6.78 -5.60
N ARG A 133 -11.51 5.82 -5.92
CA ARG A 133 -10.26 6.02 -6.67
C ARG A 133 -10.23 5.09 -7.86
N ASP A 134 -10.03 5.64 -9.05
CA ASP A 134 -9.97 4.90 -10.31
C ASP A 134 -11.17 3.95 -10.54
N GLY A 135 -12.36 4.37 -10.06
CA GLY A 135 -13.59 3.59 -10.14
C GLY A 135 -13.76 2.54 -9.02
N ILE A 136 -12.79 2.43 -8.10
CA ILE A 136 -12.81 1.48 -6.98
C ILE A 136 -13.27 2.24 -5.73
N SER A 137 -14.32 1.74 -5.06
CA SER A 137 -14.81 2.29 -3.80
C SER A 137 -13.92 1.86 -2.65
N GLY A 138 -13.69 2.74 -1.69
CA GLY A 138 -12.80 2.45 -0.57
C GLY A 138 -12.78 3.57 0.46
N VAL A 139 -11.81 3.50 1.36
CA VAL A 139 -11.58 4.48 2.42
C VAL A 139 -10.19 5.08 2.27
N MET A 140 -10.12 6.40 2.21
CA MET A 140 -8.88 7.14 2.34
C MET A 140 -8.64 7.46 3.81
N PHE A 141 -7.56 6.95 4.34
CA PHE A 141 -7.07 7.29 5.68
C PHE A 141 -5.99 8.36 5.58
N CYS A 142 -6.16 9.44 6.32
CA CYS A 142 -5.22 10.54 6.37
C CYS A 142 -5.07 11.03 7.81
N LEU A 143 -3.85 11.12 8.31
CA LEU A 143 -3.58 11.65 9.65
C LEU A 143 -2.26 12.42 9.69
N TRP A 144 -2.08 13.23 10.73
CA TRP A 144 -0.85 13.96 10.99
C TRP A 144 -0.10 13.34 12.16
N ALA A 145 1.09 12.84 11.90
CA ALA A 145 1.97 12.19 12.87
C ALA A 145 3.44 12.52 12.59
N PRO A 146 3.89 13.78 12.77
CA PRO A 146 5.20 14.27 12.34
C PRO A 146 6.37 13.61 13.07
N HIS A 147 6.14 13.02 14.23
CA HIS A 147 7.18 12.38 15.07
C HIS A 147 7.07 10.85 15.08
N ALA A 148 6.11 10.28 14.37
CA ALA A 148 5.99 8.84 14.26
C ALA A 148 7.07 8.28 13.33
N LEU A 149 7.69 7.17 13.73
CA LEU A 149 8.61 6.42 12.86
C LEU A 149 7.84 5.67 11.77
N SER A 150 6.63 5.22 12.07
CA SER A 150 5.71 4.57 11.15
C SER A 150 4.30 4.63 11.71
N VAL A 151 3.30 4.47 10.85
CA VAL A 151 1.88 4.42 11.20
C VAL A 151 1.24 3.28 10.45
N SER A 152 0.34 2.57 11.09
CA SER A 152 -0.45 1.49 10.47
C SER A 152 -1.92 1.62 10.85
N ILE A 153 -2.79 1.18 9.95
CA ILE A 153 -4.22 1.06 10.23
C ILE A 153 -4.46 -0.26 10.96
N LEU A 154 -5.32 -0.21 11.99
CA LEU A 154 -5.80 -1.39 12.73
C LEU A 154 -7.31 -1.38 12.77
N GLY A 155 -7.92 -2.55 12.57
CA GLY A 155 -9.36 -2.74 12.62
C GLY A 155 -9.73 -4.17 12.24
N ASP A 156 -11.04 -4.43 12.16
CA ASP A 156 -11.56 -5.76 11.81
C ASP A 156 -11.13 -6.16 10.38
N LEU A 157 -10.97 -5.17 9.48
CA LEU A 157 -10.48 -5.36 8.10
C LEU A 157 -9.12 -6.09 8.01
N ASN A 158 -8.31 -6.07 9.06
CA ASN A 158 -7.01 -6.72 9.09
C ASN A 158 -6.76 -7.52 10.38
N SER A 159 -7.83 -7.94 11.06
CA SER A 159 -7.78 -8.68 12.31
C SER A 159 -6.91 -7.99 13.38
N TRP A 160 -6.89 -6.66 13.39
CA TRP A 160 -6.13 -5.82 14.31
C TRP A 160 -4.61 -6.02 14.21
N ASP A 161 -4.12 -6.50 13.06
CA ASP A 161 -2.70 -6.68 12.79
C ASP A 161 -2.15 -5.50 11.97
N GLY A 162 -1.35 -4.63 12.62
CA GLY A 162 -0.75 -3.45 12.01
C GLY A 162 0.25 -3.75 10.89
N ARG A 163 0.68 -5.00 10.73
CA ARG A 163 1.58 -5.40 9.66
C ARG A 163 0.92 -5.31 8.28
N HIS A 164 -0.41 -5.45 8.19
CA HIS A 164 -1.13 -5.53 6.92
C HIS A 164 -1.27 -4.20 6.19
N HIS A 165 -1.42 -3.09 6.91
CA HIS A 165 -1.75 -1.79 6.32
C HIS A 165 -0.82 -0.66 6.81
N PRO A 166 0.50 -0.74 6.55
CA PRO A 166 1.41 0.36 6.84
C PRO A 166 1.10 1.56 5.94
N MET A 167 1.03 2.74 6.55
CA MET A 167 0.74 3.99 5.87
C MET A 167 2.00 4.63 5.29
N GLN A 168 1.81 5.35 4.18
CA GLN A 168 2.86 6.16 3.57
C GLN A 168 3.00 7.50 4.29
N GLN A 169 4.17 7.78 4.83
CA GLN A 169 4.51 9.10 5.31
C GLN A 169 4.83 10.05 4.15
N ARG A 170 4.26 11.25 4.20
CA ARG A 170 4.46 12.34 3.24
C ARG A 170 5.13 13.53 3.92
N LEU A 171 5.53 14.51 3.11
CA LEU A 171 6.10 15.77 3.61
C LEU A 171 5.17 16.42 4.65
N GLY A 172 5.75 16.99 5.71
CA GLY A 172 5.01 17.63 6.80
C GLY A 172 4.44 16.67 7.84
N GLY A 173 4.82 15.38 7.81
CA GLY A 173 4.36 14.37 8.78
C GLY A 173 2.93 13.89 8.54
N ILE A 174 2.42 14.04 7.33
CA ILE A 174 1.12 13.52 6.92
C ILE A 174 1.30 12.05 6.52
N CYS A 175 0.45 11.17 7.05
CA CYS A 175 0.41 9.75 6.72
C CYS A 175 -0.87 9.42 5.97
N LEU A 176 -0.74 8.69 4.87
CA LEU A 176 -1.84 8.35 3.95
C LEU A 176 -1.86 6.85 3.64
N LEU A 177 -3.06 6.30 3.52
CA LEU A 177 -3.30 5.02 2.85
C LEU A 177 -4.73 4.99 2.31
N TYR A 178 -4.90 4.48 1.09
CA TYR A 178 -6.19 4.12 0.53
C TYR A 178 -6.33 2.60 0.51
N THR A 179 -7.50 2.09 0.94
CA THR A 179 -7.80 0.66 0.82
C THR A 179 -9.28 0.46 0.49
N SER A 180 -9.55 -0.50 -0.39
CA SER A 180 -10.91 -0.95 -0.71
C SER A 180 -11.48 -1.88 0.36
N ASP A 181 -10.62 -2.59 1.10
CA ASP A 181 -11.01 -3.62 2.06
C ASP A 181 -11.88 -3.08 3.20
N ALA A 182 -11.63 -1.84 3.61
CA ALA A 182 -12.42 -1.18 4.64
C ALA A 182 -13.84 -0.77 4.19
N ALA A 183 -14.12 -0.73 2.88
CA ALA A 183 -15.44 -0.39 2.36
C ALA A 183 -16.38 -1.61 2.34
N ASP A 184 -15.84 -2.80 2.14
CA ASP A 184 -16.61 -4.06 2.05
C ASP A 184 -17.23 -4.47 3.40
N GLU A 185 -16.75 -3.95 4.52
CA GLU A 185 -17.33 -4.18 5.86
C GLU A 185 -18.56 -3.32 6.16
N TYR A 186 -18.73 -2.19 5.46
CA TYR A 186 -19.89 -1.29 5.66
C TYR A 186 -21.17 -1.80 5.00
N ASP A 187 -21.06 -2.74 4.05
CA ASP A 187 -22.19 -3.32 3.31
C ASP A 187 -22.69 -4.66 3.90
N ARG A 188 -22.23 -5.05 5.08
CA ARG A 188 -22.66 -6.24 5.83
C ARG A 188 -23.37 -5.83 7.11
#